data_6f2f9254b03e02cacf46710b0ef1c932
#
_entry.id   6f2f9254b03e02cacf46710b0ef1c932
#
_cell.length_a   1.000
_cell.length_b   1.000
_cell.length_c   1.000
_cell.angle_alpha   90.00
_cell.angle_beta   90.00
_cell.angle_gamma   90.00
#
_symmetry.space_group_name_H-M   'P 1'
#
loop_
_entity.id
_entity.type
_entity.pdbx_description
1 polymer ?
#
loop_
_entity_poly.entity_id
_entity_poly.type
_entity_poly.pdbx_seq_one_letter_code
_entity_poly.pdbx_strand_id
1 'polypeptide(L)'
;MRIFSGSASYSLTKRICEILQKEEIGKEIKPGKLKIDKFSDGEILPLFEESIRDKDIFFIQSTCTSDNIMESLLVIDAAKRAGCKSITIVAPFQGYSRQDKTDHLRSAIGSKMIADILTTVGASR
;
A
#
# COMPACT_ATOMS: atom_id res chain seq x y z
N MET A 1 2.90 3.10 15.25
CA MET A 1 2.08 3.11 14.02
C MET A 1 2.56 4.23 13.12
N ARG A 2 2.68 4.00 11.81
CA ARG A 2 2.98 5.03 10.79
C ARG A 2 2.07 4.81 9.58
N ILE A 3 1.61 5.89 8.97
CA ILE A 3 0.68 5.86 7.83
C ILE A 3 1.42 6.42 6.61
N PHE A 4 1.44 5.66 5.52
CA PHE A 4 2.05 6.05 4.26
C PHE A 4 1.03 6.02 3.14
N SER A 5 1.25 6.84 2.12
CA SER A 5 0.39 6.92 0.96
C SER A 5 1.10 6.40 -0.28
N GLY A 6 0.38 5.64 -1.06
CA GLY A 6 0.73 5.44 -2.45
C GLY A 6 0.28 6.61 -3.34
N SER A 7 0.75 6.58 -4.59
CA SER A 7 0.54 7.67 -5.57
C SER A 7 -0.94 7.96 -5.85
N ALA A 8 -1.80 6.93 -5.87
CA ALA A 8 -3.22 7.07 -6.17
C ALA A 8 -4.08 7.50 -4.96
N SER A 9 -3.54 7.62 -3.76
CA SER A 9 -4.34 7.82 -2.53
C SER A 9 -3.85 8.95 -1.63
N TYR A 10 -2.98 9.82 -2.12
CA TYR A 10 -2.36 10.87 -1.30
C TYR A 10 -3.37 11.79 -0.63
N SER A 11 -4.34 12.34 -1.38
CA SER A 11 -5.36 13.23 -0.84
C SER A 11 -6.21 12.56 0.22
N LEU A 12 -6.59 11.30 0.01
CA LEU A 12 -7.35 10.51 0.99
C LEU A 12 -6.52 10.25 2.25
N THR A 13 -5.27 9.85 2.10
CA THR A 13 -4.36 9.60 3.23
C THR A 13 -4.18 10.84 4.09
N LYS A 14 -4.01 12.01 3.46
CA LYS A 14 -3.90 13.28 4.16
C LYS A 14 -5.15 13.57 4.99
N ARG A 15 -6.34 13.42 4.40
CA ARG A 15 -7.62 13.62 5.13
C ARG A 15 -7.80 12.63 6.27
N ILE A 16 -7.41 11.38 6.11
CA ILE A 16 -7.44 10.37 7.18
C ILE A 16 -6.55 10.83 8.34
N CYS A 17 -5.32 11.26 8.06
CA CYS A 17 -4.41 11.76 9.10
C CYS A 17 -4.97 13.00 9.80
N GLU A 18 -5.60 13.92 9.08
CA GLU A 18 -6.24 15.12 9.65
C GLU A 18 -7.40 14.76 10.60
N ILE A 19 -8.18 13.74 10.28
CA ILE A 19 -9.28 13.26 11.13
C ILE A 19 -8.71 12.59 12.39
N LEU A 20 -7.77 11.67 12.22
CA LEU A 20 -7.13 10.98 13.35
C LEU A 20 -6.40 11.95 14.29
N GLN A 21 -5.80 13.01 13.73
CA GLN A 21 -5.15 14.07 14.53
C GLN A 21 -6.13 14.80 15.46
N LYS A 22 -7.38 14.96 15.05
CA LYS A 22 -8.42 15.58 15.89
C LYS A 22 -8.88 14.68 17.02
N GLU A 23 -8.85 13.37 16.82
CA GLU A 23 -9.29 12.37 17.79
C GLU A 23 -8.18 12.02 18.79
N GLU A 24 -6.92 12.01 18.37
CA GLU A 24 -5.77 11.71 19.23
C GLU A 24 -5.05 12.98 19.69
N ILE A 25 -5.47 13.51 20.84
CA ILE A 25 -4.85 14.68 21.45
C ILE A 25 -3.42 14.33 21.91
N GLY A 26 -2.45 15.15 21.49
CA GLY A 26 -1.06 15.08 21.97
C GLY A 26 -0.09 14.25 21.11
N LYS A 27 -0.55 13.65 20.00
CA LYS A 27 0.32 12.97 19.03
C LYS A 27 0.21 13.64 17.68
N GLU A 28 1.34 13.94 17.03
CA GLU A 28 1.33 14.41 15.66
C GLU A 28 1.08 13.24 14.70
N ILE A 29 -0.05 13.26 13.99
CA ILE A 29 -0.42 12.27 12.97
C ILE A 29 -0.39 12.94 11.61
N LYS A 30 0.57 12.55 10.80
CA LYS A 30 0.74 13.01 9.42
C LYS A 30 1.20 11.86 8.53
N PRO A 31 0.98 11.95 7.20
CA PRO A 31 1.55 10.98 6.28
C PRO A 31 3.06 10.88 6.46
N GLY A 32 3.57 9.65 6.47
CA GLY A 32 5.00 9.38 6.51
C GLY A 32 5.67 9.76 5.19
N LYS A 33 6.98 9.93 5.24
CA LYS A 33 7.79 10.30 4.06
C LYS A 33 8.11 9.05 3.25
N LEU A 34 7.32 8.82 2.20
CA LEU A 34 7.54 7.80 1.18
C LEU A 34 7.60 8.50 -0.17
N LYS A 35 8.74 8.40 -0.82
CA LYS A 35 8.96 8.90 -2.17
C LYS A 35 8.71 7.78 -3.16
N ILE A 36 7.96 8.04 -4.20
CA ILE A 36 7.70 7.12 -5.31
C ILE A 36 8.29 7.75 -6.57
N ASP A 37 9.44 7.27 -6.98
CA ASP A 37 10.09 7.69 -8.23
C ASP A 37 9.77 6.70 -9.34
N LYS A 38 9.98 7.12 -10.59
CA LYS A 38 9.99 6.27 -11.77
C LYS A 38 11.25 6.49 -12.57
N PHE A 39 11.84 5.41 -13.03
CA PHE A 39 12.91 5.45 -14.03
C PHE A 39 12.37 5.84 -15.41
N SER A 40 13.24 6.18 -16.36
CA SER A 40 12.87 6.60 -17.71
C SER A 40 12.13 5.53 -18.51
N ASP A 41 12.32 4.26 -18.18
CA ASP A 41 11.64 3.10 -18.75
C ASP A 41 10.29 2.79 -18.07
N GLY A 42 9.94 3.53 -17.00
CA GLY A 42 8.69 3.41 -16.25
C GLY A 42 8.76 2.51 -15.02
N GLU A 43 9.91 1.90 -14.70
CA GLU A 43 10.07 1.12 -13.48
C GLU A 43 9.91 2.00 -12.24
N ILE A 44 9.18 1.48 -11.26
CA ILE A 44 8.81 2.19 -10.02
C ILE A 44 9.87 1.94 -8.95
N LEU A 45 10.32 3.00 -8.28
CA LEU A 45 11.26 2.95 -7.17
C LEU A 45 10.67 3.62 -5.92
N PRO A 46 10.11 2.87 -4.96
CA PRO A 46 9.68 3.42 -3.68
C PRO A 46 10.88 3.56 -2.73
N LEU A 47 10.92 4.68 -2.01
CA LEU A 47 11.95 4.98 -1.02
C LEU A 47 11.32 5.54 0.25
N PHE A 48 11.47 4.85 1.38
CA PHE A 48 11.15 5.40 2.69
C PHE A 48 12.23 6.40 3.12
N GLU A 49 11.86 7.67 3.22
CA GLU A 49 12.76 8.76 3.63
C GLU A 49 12.82 8.94 5.16
N GLU A 50 12.30 7.98 5.92
CA GLU A 50 12.35 7.93 7.38
C GLU A 50 12.49 6.49 7.88
N SER A 51 13.01 6.32 9.11
CA SER A 51 13.12 5.00 9.69
C SER A 51 11.76 4.41 10.04
N ILE A 52 11.51 3.21 9.53
CA ILE A 52 10.29 2.42 9.80
C ILE A 52 10.57 1.12 10.57
N ARG A 53 11.82 0.95 11.03
CA ARG A 53 12.22 -0.24 11.80
C ARG A 53 11.33 -0.42 13.03
N ASP A 54 10.88 -1.64 13.26
CA ASP A 54 10.00 -2.06 14.36
C ASP A 54 8.65 -1.31 14.46
N LYS A 55 8.23 -0.67 13.36
CA LYS A 55 6.95 0.06 13.31
C LYS A 55 5.87 -0.74 12.60
N ASP A 56 4.63 -0.60 13.09
CA ASP A 56 3.45 -1.04 12.36
C ASP A 56 3.12 0.00 11.29
N ILE A 57 3.08 -0.45 10.03
CA ILE A 57 2.88 0.38 8.84
C ILE A 57 1.46 0.19 8.32
N PHE A 58 0.80 1.29 8.02
CA PHE A 58 -0.43 1.34 7.23
C PHE A 58 -0.11 2.00 5.90
N PHE A 59 -0.22 1.26 4.82
CA PHE A 59 -0.01 1.77 3.46
C PHE A 59 -1.36 1.88 2.76
N ILE A 60 -1.74 3.11 2.40
CA ILE A 60 -3.04 3.42 1.79
C ILE A 60 -2.81 3.61 0.29
N GLN A 61 -3.37 2.71 -0.53
CA GLN A 61 -3.24 2.74 -1.98
C GLN A 61 -4.44 2.11 -2.67
N SER A 62 -5.11 2.87 -3.52
CA SER A 62 -6.09 2.33 -4.47
C SER A 62 -5.38 1.63 -5.62
N THR A 63 -5.71 0.37 -5.87
CA THR A 63 -5.06 -0.45 -6.90
C THR A 63 -5.84 -0.42 -8.22
N CYS A 64 -6.10 0.80 -8.73
CA CYS A 64 -6.91 1.02 -9.94
C CYS A 64 -6.21 0.53 -11.22
N THR A 65 -4.89 0.60 -11.26
CA THR A 65 -4.07 0.23 -12.44
C THR A 65 -3.04 -0.82 -12.08
N SER A 66 -2.46 -1.47 -13.10
CA SER A 66 -1.34 -2.41 -12.89
C SER A 66 -0.14 -1.74 -12.25
N ASP A 67 0.14 -0.47 -12.58
CA ASP A 67 1.19 0.32 -11.94
C ASP A 67 0.95 0.48 -10.43
N ASN A 68 -0.28 0.78 -10.01
CA ASN A 68 -0.61 0.91 -8.59
C ASN A 68 -0.47 -0.42 -7.82
N ILE A 69 -0.73 -1.54 -8.49
CA ILE A 69 -0.51 -2.87 -7.91
C ILE A 69 1.00 -3.11 -7.76
N MET A 70 1.77 -2.88 -8.83
CA MET A 70 3.22 -3.04 -8.79
C MET A 70 3.87 -2.12 -7.75
N GLU A 71 3.44 -0.86 -7.68
CA GLU A 71 3.86 0.08 -6.64
C GLU A 71 3.63 -0.49 -5.24
N SER A 72 2.45 -1.06 -5.00
CA SER A 72 2.12 -1.68 -3.70
C SER A 72 3.05 -2.84 -3.37
N LEU A 73 3.34 -3.71 -4.33
CA LEU A 73 4.26 -4.84 -4.15
C LEU A 73 5.67 -4.37 -3.78
N LEU A 74 6.17 -3.38 -4.49
CA LEU A 74 7.51 -2.82 -4.25
C LEU A 74 7.59 -2.10 -2.90
N VAL A 75 6.53 -1.37 -2.49
CA VAL A 75 6.46 -0.74 -1.17
C VAL A 75 6.46 -1.78 -0.05
N ILE A 76 5.73 -2.89 -0.22
CA ILE A 76 5.73 -3.98 0.78
C ILE A 76 7.13 -4.59 0.92
N ASP A 77 7.81 -4.91 -0.19
CA ASP A 77 9.16 -5.45 -0.15
C ASP A 77 10.15 -4.46 0.49
N ALA A 78 10.08 -3.18 0.12
CA ALA A 78 10.90 -2.14 0.71
C ALA A 78 10.66 -2.01 2.23
N ALA A 79 9.40 -2.06 2.68
CA ALA A 79 9.06 -2.00 4.10
C ALA A 79 9.63 -3.20 4.88
N LYS A 80 9.53 -4.40 4.34
CA LYS A 80 10.13 -5.61 4.95
C LYS A 80 11.64 -5.49 5.06
N ARG A 81 12.32 -5.09 3.99
CA ARG A 81 13.78 -4.89 3.99
C ARG A 81 14.22 -3.82 4.97
N ALA A 82 13.42 -2.77 5.16
CA ALA A 82 13.65 -1.74 6.15
C ALA A 82 13.35 -2.19 7.60
N GLY A 83 12.88 -3.41 7.80
CA GLY A 83 12.65 -4.03 9.11
C GLY A 83 11.38 -3.52 9.81
N CYS A 84 10.32 -3.22 9.08
CA CYS A 84 9.04 -2.91 9.72
C CYS A 84 8.52 -4.13 10.51
N LYS A 85 7.76 -3.88 11.57
CA LYS A 85 7.15 -4.92 12.39
C LYS A 85 5.98 -5.59 11.68
N SER A 86 5.13 -4.81 11.05
CA SER A 86 4.00 -5.27 10.25
C SER A 86 3.65 -4.26 9.17
N ILE A 87 3.06 -4.73 8.07
CA ILE A 87 2.51 -3.86 7.04
C ILE A 87 1.07 -4.26 6.71
N THR A 88 0.15 -3.32 6.91
CA THR A 88 -1.27 -3.43 6.57
C THR A 88 -1.54 -2.62 5.32
N ILE A 89 -2.11 -3.26 4.30
CA ILE A 89 -2.53 -2.60 3.07
C ILE A 89 -3.98 -2.15 3.23
N VAL A 90 -4.21 -0.86 3.05
CA VAL A 90 -5.55 -0.28 3.03
C VAL A 90 -5.85 0.09 1.59
N ALA A 91 -6.68 -0.71 0.92
CA ALA A 91 -7.07 -0.53 -0.47
C ALA A 91 -8.49 0.04 -0.55
N PRO A 92 -8.69 1.38 -0.61
CA PRO A 92 -10.01 1.98 -0.75
C PRO A 92 -10.74 1.53 -2.01
N PHE A 93 -9.98 1.27 -3.06
CA PHE A 93 -10.43 0.55 -4.24
C PHE A 93 -9.45 -0.58 -4.54
N GLN A 94 -9.98 -1.81 -4.57
CA GLN A 94 -9.20 -2.99 -4.94
C GLN A 94 -9.46 -3.34 -6.40
N GLY A 95 -8.41 -3.24 -7.22
CA GLY A 95 -8.45 -3.72 -8.59
C GLY A 95 -8.70 -5.23 -8.66
N TYR A 96 -9.28 -5.67 -9.77
CA TYR A 96 -9.64 -7.08 -10.01
C TYR A 96 -10.69 -7.67 -9.05
N SER A 97 -11.29 -6.88 -8.15
CA SER A 97 -12.33 -7.38 -7.23
C SER A 97 -13.60 -7.89 -7.93
N ARG A 98 -13.83 -7.47 -9.19
CA ARG A 98 -14.92 -8.01 -10.03
C ARG A 98 -14.66 -9.45 -10.49
N GLN A 99 -13.42 -9.92 -10.45
CA GLN A 99 -13.01 -11.27 -10.82
C GLN A 99 -12.85 -12.12 -9.55
N ASP A 100 -13.94 -12.24 -8.78
CA ASP A 100 -13.98 -12.96 -7.50
C ASP A 100 -14.38 -14.44 -7.65
N LYS A 101 -14.84 -14.82 -8.83
CA LYS A 101 -15.26 -16.19 -9.21
C LYS A 101 -14.91 -16.50 -10.67
N THR A 102 -14.98 -17.76 -11.02
CA THR A 102 -14.82 -18.22 -12.41
C THR A 102 -16.17 -18.17 -13.13
N ASP A 103 -16.40 -17.15 -13.92
CA ASP A 103 -17.60 -17.05 -14.76
C ASP A 103 -17.48 -17.88 -16.06
N HIS A 104 -16.26 -18.22 -16.45
CA HIS A 104 -15.95 -19.04 -17.65
C HIS A 104 -14.96 -20.14 -17.29
N LEU A 105 -15.10 -21.30 -17.98
CA LEU A 105 -14.11 -22.37 -17.89
C LEU A 105 -12.71 -21.84 -18.26
N ARG A 106 -11.72 -22.17 -17.43
CA ARG A 106 -10.31 -21.78 -17.62
C ARG A 106 -10.04 -20.29 -17.52
N SER A 107 -10.87 -19.52 -16.78
CA SER A 107 -10.61 -18.12 -16.45
C SER A 107 -9.87 -17.99 -15.12
N ALA A 108 -9.19 -16.85 -14.93
CA ALA A 108 -8.52 -16.53 -13.69
C ALA A 108 -9.51 -16.04 -12.62
N ILE A 109 -9.15 -16.20 -11.36
CA ILE A 109 -9.78 -15.49 -10.21
C ILE A 109 -8.81 -14.37 -9.81
N GLY A 110 -8.96 -13.21 -10.46
CA GLY A 110 -8.02 -12.10 -10.31
C GLY A 110 -7.94 -11.55 -8.90
N SER A 111 -9.06 -11.45 -8.19
CA SER A 111 -9.09 -10.94 -6.81
C SER A 111 -8.28 -11.84 -5.87
N LYS A 112 -8.39 -13.16 -6.01
CA LYS A 112 -7.61 -14.11 -5.22
C LYS A 112 -6.12 -14.01 -5.56
N MET A 113 -5.79 -13.97 -6.85
CA MET A 113 -4.39 -13.85 -7.28
C MET A 113 -3.72 -12.61 -6.70
N ILE A 114 -4.37 -11.45 -6.71
CA ILE A 114 -3.82 -10.22 -6.13
C ILE A 114 -3.62 -10.37 -4.62
N ALA A 115 -4.59 -10.93 -3.90
CA ALA A 115 -4.47 -11.16 -2.46
C ALA A 115 -3.31 -12.12 -2.12
N ASP A 116 -3.16 -13.20 -2.87
CA ASP A 116 -2.07 -14.16 -2.71
C ASP A 116 -0.70 -13.52 -2.95
N ILE A 117 -0.57 -12.70 -4.00
CA ILE A 117 0.69 -12.01 -4.32
C ILE A 117 1.05 -11.01 -3.21
N LEU A 118 0.11 -10.16 -2.78
CA LEU A 118 0.32 -9.20 -1.70
C LEU A 118 0.78 -9.91 -0.41
N THR A 119 0.15 -11.02 -0.07
CA THR A 119 0.50 -11.83 1.10
C THR A 119 1.89 -12.46 0.93
N THR A 120 2.20 -13.02 -0.24
CA THR A 120 3.49 -13.67 -0.54
C THR A 120 4.64 -12.68 -0.45
N VAL A 121 4.48 -11.46 -0.95
CA VAL A 121 5.49 -10.39 -0.84
C VAL A 121 5.67 -9.96 0.61
N GLY A 122 4.63 -10.07 1.45
CA GLY A 122 4.74 -9.92 2.89
C GLY A 122 3.78 -8.95 3.55
N ALA A 123 2.67 -8.63 2.91
CA ALA A 123 1.59 -7.92 3.60
C ALA A 123 1.10 -8.77 4.78
N SER A 124 0.98 -8.13 5.94
CA SER A 124 0.49 -8.79 7.17
C SER A 124 -1.04 -8.83 7.20
N ARG A 125 -1.68 -7.85 6.52
CA ARG A 125 -3.14 -7.72 6.46
C ARG A 125 -3.54 -6.81 5.31
#